data_9f5dcc88c37df132fec85e80f508b3e8
#
_entry.id   9f5dcc88c37df132fec85e80f508b3e8
#
_cell.length_a   1.000
_cell.length_b   1.000
_cell.length_c   1.000
_cell.angle_alpha   90.00
_cell.angle_beta   90.00
_cell.angle_gamma   90.00
#
_symmetry.space_group_name_H-M   'P 1'
#
loop_
_entity.id
_entity.type
_entity.pdbx_description
1 polymer ?
#
loop_
_entity_poly.entity_id
_entity_poly.type
_entity_poly.pdbx_seq_one_letter_code
_entity_poly.pdbx_strand_id
1 'polypeptide(L)'
;MIHIEHRDMHQHFYQYKPALEMIDDPDWTMETLRLPKNMGEGEIRRMILRGGLELCIAEYRMSAERTATFTGTDSLVELNYCLEGGDVIEVSGQRVEIKPNEWQLLLMKDIHAVMRHKPDKEMRYLSIRMKESDFRDYVRAGMDGEEPTVPRLHKDQTFHMSRCPIIPEIGEVLQQLMRQAREESLRRLYMESRTMELLLLSLRQLFASGGGEQTKSVLRGDDLDKIQCARAVLFERMDDPPALLELARLVGMNDYKLKLGFKEVYGNTVFGLLREMRLEKARHCLETGRMNVSEAAYAVGYSNPGHFAEAFRGKYGIRPHTLLARGRSFEQSPK
;
A
#
# COMPACT_ATOMS: atom_id res chain seq x y z
N MET A 1 4.41 -5.23 -13.28
CA MET A 1 4.58 -4.96 -11.84
C MET A 1 5.56 -3.81 -11.73
N ILE A 2 5.22 -2.77 -11.02
CA ILE A 2 6.03 -1.56 -10.84
C ILE A 2 6.64 -1.67 -9.44
N HIS A 3 7.96 -1.58 -9.32
CA HIS A 3 8.65 -1.64 -8.03
C HIS A 3 9.28 -0.28 -7.74
N ILE A 4 8.95 0.30 -6.59
CA ILE A 4 9.45 1.59 -6.12
C ILE A 4 10.11 1.37 -4.77
N GLU A 5 11.43 1.54 -4.72
CA GLU A 5 12.23 1.45 -3.51
C GLU A 5 12.79 2.83 -3.16
N HIS A 6 12.59 3.31 -1.94
CA HIS A 6 13.14 4.59 -1.52
C HIS A 6 13.78 4.50 -0.13
N ARG A 7 14.87 5.24 0.04
CA ARG A 7 15.54 5.45 1.34
C ARG A 7 15.21 6.81 1.95
N ASP A 8 14.58 7.68 1.17
CA ASP A 8 14.21 9.04 1.57
C ASP A 8 12.82 9.37 1.02
N MET A 9 11.99 9.99 1.83
CA MET A 9 10.64 10.42 1.51
C MET A 9 10.58 11.20 0.19
N HIS A 10 11.52 12.12 -0.04
CA HIS A 10 11.53 12.95 -1.24
C HIS A 10 11.94 12.20 -2.51
N GLN A 11 12.62 11.06 -2.39
CA GLN A 11 12.96 10.22 -3.53
C GLN A 11 11.76 9.43 -4.08
N HIS A 12 10.74 9.21 -3.26
CA HIS A 12 9.55 8.45 -3.64
C HIS A 12 8.90 8.98 -4.92
N PHE A 13 8.75 10.29 -5.04
CA PHE A 13 8.14 10.93 -6.21
C PHE A 13 8.94 10.67 -7.50
N TYR A 14 10.26 10.79 -7.47
CA TYR A 14 11.09 10.57 -8.66
C TYR A 14 11.08 9.13 -9.15
N GLN A 15 10.77 8.19 -8.30
CA GLN A 15 10.68 6.77 -8.68
C GLN A 15 9.42 6.45 -9.49
N TYR A 16 8.39 7.27 -9.41
CA TYR A 16 7.24 7.15 -10.31
C TYR A 16 7.63 7.39 -11.77
N LYS A 17 8.60 8.25 -12.03
CA LYS A 17 9.01 8.63 -13.38
C LYS A 17 9.44 7.42 -14.23
N PRO A 18 10.48 6.63 -13.88
CA PRO A 18 10.85 5.45 -14.63
C PRO A 18 9.81 4.32 -14.51
N ALA A 19 9.16 4.20 -13.36
CA ALA A 19 8.22 3.13 -13.07
C ALA A 19 6.93 3.22 -13.89
N LEU A 20 6.46 4.43 -14.19
CA LEU A 20 5.26 4.73 -14.97
C LEU A 20 5.58 5.40 -16.32
N GLU A 21 6.87 5.45 -16.73
CA GLU A 21 7.30 6.15 -17.95
C GLU A 21 6.80 7.59 -18.03
N MET A 22 6.66 8.25 -16.87
CA MET A 22 6.07 9.59 -16.76
C MET A 22 7.00 10.67 -17.31
N ILE A 23 6.41 11.75 -17.82
CA ILE A 23 7.11 12.87 -18.44
C ILE A 23 7.10 14.04 -17.46
N ASP A 24 8.27 14.66 -17.26
CA ASP A 24 8.38 15.91 -16.50
C ASP A 24 7.68 17.04 -17.23
N ASP A 25 6.94 17.85 -16.49
CA ASP A 25 6.51 19.16 -16.93
C ASP A 25 7.29 20.21 -16.11
N PRO A 26 8.12 21.06 -16.73
CA PRO A 26 8.95 22.01 -16.04
C PRO A 26 8.11 23.19 -15.50
N ASP A 27 7.39 22.97 -14.42
CA ASP A 27 6.85 24.06 -13.61
C ASP A 27 7.80 24.36 -12.44
N TRP A 28 8.27 25.57 -12.32
CA TRP A 28 9.22 26.04 -11.29
C TRP A 28 8.71 25.88 -9.86
N THR A 29 7.41 25.82 -9.69
CA THR A 29 6.76 25.85 -8.37
C THR A 29 6.22 24.50 -7.94
N MET A 30 5.89 23.64 -8.91
CA MET A 30 5.41 22.27 -8.67
C MET A 30 6.09 21.32 -9.66
N GLU A 31 6.68 20.27 -9.11
CA GLU A 31 7.16 19.16 -9.92
C GLU A 31 5.95 18.34 -10.40
N THR A 32 5.81 18.20 -11.70
CA THR A 32 4.66 17.54 -12.31
C THR A 32 5.12 16.33 -13.13
N LEU A 33 4.52 15.19 -12.87
CA LEU A 33 4.70 13.98 -13.66
C LEU A 33 3.39 13.65 -14.35
N ARG A 34 3.40 13.56 -15.69
CA ARG A 34 2.24 13.21 -16.51
C ARG A 34 2.28 11.75 -16.94
N LEU A 35 1.13 11.09 -16.88
CA LEU A 35 0.98 9.75 -17.41
C LEU A 35 1.11 9.76 -18.94
N PRO A 36 1.89 8.83 -19.53
CA PRO A 36 1.91 8.66 -20.97
C PRO A 36 0.57 8.10 -21.48
N LYS A 37 0.18 8.50 -22.70
CA LYS A 37 -1.13 8.16 -23.30
C LYS A 37 -1.43 6.65 -23.37
N ASN A 38 -0.40 5.83 -23.48
CA ASN A 38 -0.53 4.36 -23.52
C ASN A 38 -0.76 3.74 -22.11
N MET A 39 -0.58 4.50 -21.03
CA MET A 39 -0.80 4.05 -19.67
C MET A 39 -2.05 4.62 -19.02
N GLY A 40 -2.56 5.73 -19.55
CA GLY A 40 -3.73 6.40 -19.02
C GLY A 40 -3.70 7.90 -19.30
N GLU A 41 -4.39 8.64 -18.46
CA GLU A 41 -4.42 10.10 -18.50
C GLU A 41 -4.30 10.69 -17.11
N GLY A 42 -3.80 11.92 -17.02
CA GLY A 42 -3.68 12.65 -15.76
C GLY A 42 -2.24 12.88 -15.33
N GLU A 43 -2.11 13.38 -14.11
CA GLU A 43 -0.83 13.87 -13.59
C GLU A 43 -0.72 13.72 -12.07
N ILE A 44 0.51 13.68 -11.59
CA ILE A 44 0.86 13.78 -10.17
C ILE A 44 1.73 15.02 -10.00
N ARG A 45 1.30 15.95 -9.15
CA ARG A 45 1.98 17.20 -8.85
C ARG A 45 2.52 17.18 -7.44
N ARG A 46 3.73 17.65 -7.25
CA ARG A 46 4.40 17.71 -5.95
C ARG A 46 4.99 19.07 -5.68
N MET A 47 4.90 19.52 -4.43
CA MET A 47 5.58 20.70 -3.92
C MET A 47 6.22 20.39 -2.57
N ILE A 48 7.51 20.67 -2.43
CA ILE A 48 8.17 20.65 -1.13
C ILE A 48 8.02 22.04 -0.50
N LEU A 49 7.33 22.08 0.63
CA LEU A 49 7.05 23.28 1.41
C LEU A 49 8.14 23.51 2.47
N ARG A 50 8.05 24.63 3.20
CA ARG A 50 8.98 24.92 4.29
C ARG A 50 8.88 23.85 5.38
N GLY A 51 10.01 23.58 6.04
CA GLY A 51 10.09 22.58 7.09
C GLY A 51 10.03 21.14 6.59
N GLY A 52 10.25 20.90 5.29
CA GLY A 52 10.31 19.55 4.74
C GLY A 52 8.94 18.90 4.50
N LEU A 53 7.83 19.65 4.63
CA LEU A 53 6.52 19.15 4.25
C LEU A 53 6.46 18.89 2.74
N GLU A 54 5.94 17.75 2.34
CA GLU A 54 5.65 17.43 0.96
C GLU A 54 4.14 17.45 0.73
N LEU A 55 3.68 18.31 -0.17
CA LEU A 55 2.31 18.31 -0.68
C LEU A 55 2.29 17.58 -2.03
N CYS A 56 1.46 16.56 -2.13
CA CYS A 56 1.26 15.80 -3.36
C CYS A 56 -0.21 15.85 -3.76
N ILE A 57 -0.48 16.16 -5.03
CA ILE A 57 -1.81 16.18 -5.63
C ILE A 57 -1.78 15.21 -6.80
N ALA A 58 -2.67 14.25 -6.81
CA ALA A 58 -2.77 13.26 -7.86
C ALA A 58 -4.16 13.22 -8.46
N GLU A 59 -4.22 13.39 -9.77
CA GLU A 59 -5.43 13.33 -10.58
C GLU A 59 -5.12 12.48 -11.82
N TYR A 60 -5.55 11.22 -11.81
CA TYR A 60 -5.24 10.31 -12.91
C TYR A 60 -6.25 9.18 -13.07
N ARG A 61 -6.25 8.58 -14.28
CA ARG A 61 -6.99 7.38 -14.64
C ARG A 61 -6.08 6.44 -15.40
N MET A 62 -5.95 5.20 -14.94
CA MET A 62 -5.17 4.16 -15.63
C MET A 62 -6.00 3.48 -16.70
N SER A 63 -5.41 3.21 -17.88
CA SER A 63 -6.07 2.47 -18.98
C SER A 63 -6.05 0.95 -18.77
N ALA A 64 -5.25 0.44 -17.87
CA ALA A 64 -5.13 -0.98 -17.57
C ALA A 64 -4.84 -1.21 -16.09
N GLU A 65 -5.14 -2.41 -15.59
CA GLU A 65 -4.78 -2.80 -14.22
C GLU A 65 -3.27 -2.76 -14.03
N ARG A 66 -2.83 -2.08 -12.98
CA ARG A 66 -1.41 -1.94 -12.61
C ARG A 66 -1.21 -2.24 -11.14
N THR A 67 -0.13 -2.93 -10.84
CA THR A 67 0.31 -3.16 -9.47
C THR A 67 1.61 -2.41 -9.24
N ALA A 68 1.61 -1.52 -8.26
CA ALA A 68 2.78 -0.83 -7.77
C ALA A 68 3.16 -1.36 -6.38
N THR A 69 4.45 -1.65 -6.19
CA THR A 69 5.00 -2.07 -4.90
C THR A 69 5.93 -0.99 -4.39
N PHE A 70 5.74 -0.60 -3.15
CA PHE A 70 6.51 0.44 -2.48
C PHE A 70 7.25 -0.16 -1.29
N THR A 71 8.53 0.13 -1.16
CA THR A 71 9.33 -0.22 0.01
C THR A 71 10.03 1.04 0.53
N GLY A 72 10.06 1.23 1.83
CA GLY A 72 10.72 2.39 2.44
C GLY A 72 11.14 2.11 3.87
N THR A 73 12.28 2.66 4.28
CA THR A 73 12.86 2.48 5.61
C THR A 73 12.63 3.67 6.55
N ASP A 74 12.18 4.80 6.01
CA ASP A 74 11.96 6.02 6.79
C ASP A 74 10.72 5.91 7.68
N SER A 75 10.76 6.64 8.81
CA SER A 75 9.59 6.85 9.65
C SER A 75 8.82 8.07 9.16
N LEU A 76 7.66 7.83 8.55
CA LEU A 76 6.84 8.81 7.84
C LEU A 76 5.45 8.97 8.45
N VAL A 77 4.96 10.19 8.34
CA VAL A 77 3.55 10.51 8.56
C VAL A 77 2.96 11.01 7.25
N GLU A 78 1.83 10.45 6.85
CA GLU A 78 1.07 10.90 5.70
C GLU A 78 -0.39 11.17 6.10
N LEU A 79 -0.88 12.37 5.78
CA LEU A 79 -2.31 12.67 5.78
C LEU A 79 -2.78 12.53 4.34
N ASN A 80 -3.61 11.54 4.09
CA ASN A 80 -4.14 11.23 2.76
C ASN A 80 -5.63 11.58 2.69
N TYR A 81 -6.02 12.40 1.73
CA TYR A 81 -7.40 12.85 1.49
C TYR A 81 -7.88 12.28 0.17
N CYS A 82 -8.77 11.31 0.22
CA CYS A 82 -9.37 10.69 -0.95
C CYS A 82 -10.64 11.45 -1.34
N LEU A 83 -10.60 12.17 -2.46
CA LEU A 83 -11.74 12.93 -2.98
C LEU A 83 -12.59 12.06 -3.91
N GLU A 84 -11.94 11.26 -4.76
CA GLU A 84 -12.59 10.41 -5.72
C GLU A 84 -11.79 9.12 -5.95
N GLY A 85 -12.46 8.06 -6.32
CA GLY A 85 -11.86 6.77 -6.60
C GLY A 85 -11.84 5.87 -5.37
N GLY A 86 -10.80 5.98 -4.55
CA GLY A 86 -10.50 5.03 -3.49
C GLY A 86 -9.89 3.73 -4.02
N ASP A 87 -9.09 3.08 -3.23
CA ASP A 87 -8.39 1.86 -3.64
C ASP A 87 -8.18 0.92 -2.44
N VAL A 88 -7.67 -0.24 -2.71
CA VAL A 88 -7.22 -1.17 -1.68
C VAL A 88 -5.71 -1.28 -1.76
N ILE A 89 -5.06 -0.82 -0.69
CA ILE A 89 -3.62 -0.93 -0.53
C ILE A 89 -3.34 -2.06 0.46
N GLU A 90 -2.35 -2.87 0.18
CA GLU A 90 -1.78 -3.80 1.15
C GLU A 90 -0.52 -3.15 1.73
N VAL A 91 -0.51 -2.85 3.03
CA VAL A 91 0.63 -2.22 3.72
C VAL A 91 1.14 -3.16 4.78
N SER A 92 2.39 -3.60 4.66
CA SER A 92 3.03 -4.57 5.58
C SER A 92 2.15 -5.79 5.86
N GLY A 93 1.48 -6.30 4.81
CA GLY A 93 0.56 -7.44 4.89
C GLY A 93 -0.86 -7.11 5.39
N GLN A 94 -1.14 -5.87 5.76
CA GLN A 94 -2.49 -5.43 6.14
C GLN A 94 -3.21 -4.83 4.95
N ARG A 95 -4.45 -5.27 4.73
CA ARG A 95 -5.31 -4.72 3.69
C ARG A 95 -5.99 -3.45 4.19
N VAL A 96 -5.68 -2.34 3.57
CA VAL A 96 -6.19 -1.01 3.87
C VAL A 96 -7.09 -0.56 2.73
N GLU A 97 -8.35 -0.28 3.04
CA GLU A 97 -9.28 0.31 2.08
C GLU A 97 -9.26 1.84 2.23
N ILE A 98 -8.94 2.53 1.15
CA ILE A 98 -9.05 4.00 1.02
C ILE A 98 -10.41 4.28 0.40
N LYS A 99 -11.24 5.07 1.09
CA LYS A 99 -12.58 5.41 0.63
C LYS A 99 -12.68 6.88 0.24
N PRO A 100 -13.47 7.22 -0.78
CA PRO A 100 -13.75 8.62 -1.10
C PRO A 100 -14.51 9.31 0.05
N ASN A 101 -14.29 10.61 0.17
CA ASN A 101 -14.81 11.47 1.24
C ASN A 101 -14.31 11.13 2.65
N GLU A 102 -13.20 10.39 2.74
CA GLU A 102 -12.45 10.16 3.98
C GLU A 102 -11.03 10.70 3.85
N TRP A 103 -10.45 11.08 4.97
CA TRP A 103 -9.02 11.28 5.08
C TRP A 103 -8.43 10.34 6.12
N GLN A 104 -7.17 9.99 5.95
CA GLN A 104 -6.46 9.07 6.81
C GLN A 104 -5.16 9.71 7.31
N LEU A 105 -4.87 9.50 8.60
CA LEU A 105 -3.54 9.68 9.14
C LEU A 105 -2.83 8.33 9.12
N LEU A 106 -1.74 8.25 8.38
CA LEU A 106 -0.91 7.08 8.23
C LEU A 106 0.42 7.32 8.94
N LEU A 107 0.77 6.46 9.88
CA LEU A 107 2.11 6.38 10.47
C LEU A 107 2.79 5.15 9.88
N MET A 108 3.95 5.32 9.30
CA MET A 108 4.63 4.28 8.53
C MET A 108 6.11 4.24 8.90
N LYS A 109 6.64 3.04 9.07
CA LYS A 109 8.06 2.78 9.28
C LYS A 109 8.44 1.42 8.71
N ASP A 110 9.56 1.34 8.01
CA ASP A 110 10.01 0.08 7.39
C ASP A 110 8.90 -0.59 6.57
N ILE A 111 8.20 0.20 5.73
CA ILE A 111 7.00 -0.25 5.04
C ILE A 111 7.30 -1.09 3.80
N HIS A 112 6.41 -2.05 3.57
CA HIS A 112 6.21 -2.70 2.29
C HIS A 112 4.74 -2.53 1.92
N ALA A 113 4.45 -1.78 0.85
CA ALA A 113 3.08 -1.55 0.40
C ALA A 113 2.87 -2.00 -1.03
N VAL A 114 1.70 -2.57 -1.31
CA VAL A 114 1.28 -2.98 -2.65
C VAL A 114 -0.03 -2.29 -2.97
N MET A 115 -0.03 -1.48 -4.02
CA MET A 115 -1.20 -0.79 -4.53
C MET A 115 -1.61 -1.40 -5.87
N ARG A 116 -2.90 -1.67 -6.04
CA ARG A 116 -3.46 -2.21 -7.28
C ARG A 116 -4.41 -1.20 -7.89
N HIS A 117 -3.97 -0.53 -8.94
CA HIS A 117 -4.78 0.40 -9.69
C HIS A 117 -5.71 -0.35 -10.63
N LYS A 118 -7.01 -0.13 -10.50
CA LYS A 118 -8.03 -0.65 -11.41
C LYS A 118 -8.09 0.21 -12.68
N PRO A 119 -8.38 -0.39 -13.86
CA PRO A 119 -8.56 0.37 -15.08
C PRO A 119 -9.80 1.27 -15.00
N ASP A 120 -9.79 2.35 -15.77
CA ASP A 120 -10.87 3.29 -15.98
C ASP A 120 -11.48 3.94 -14.74
N LYS A 121 -10.78 3.83 -13.60
CA LYS A 121 -11.17 4.46 -12.36
C LYS A 121 -10.47 5.80 -12.21
N GLU A 122 -11.26 6.86 -12.07
CA GLU A 122 -10.72 8.18 -11.76
C GLU A 122 -10.21 8.21 -10.33
N MET A 123 -8.97 8.66 -10.16
CA MET A 123 -8.30 8.77 -8.87
C MET A 123 -7.98 10.24 -8.62
N ARG A 124 -8.55 10.78 -7.54
CA ARG A 124 -8.29 12.15 -7.09
C ARG A 124 -7.99 12.15 -5.61
N TYR A 125 -6.75 12.43 -5.28
CA TYR A 125 -6.34 12.54 -3.89
C TYR A 125 -5.30 13.64 -3.70
N LEU A 126 -5.23 14.11 -2.46
CA LEU A 126 -4.20 15.01 -1.97
C LEU A 126 -3.54 14.34 -0.78
N SER A 127 -2.23 14.41 -0.68
CA SER A 127 -1.51 13.96 0.51
C SER A 127 -0.53 15.00 1.02
N ILE A 128 -0.38 15.05 2.34
CA ILE A 128 0.64 15.80 3.06
C ILE A 128 1.55 14.79 3.71
N ARG A 129 2.83 14.81 3.36
CA ARG A 129 3.85 13.90 3.91
C ARG A 129 4.89 14.67 4.67
N MET A 130 5.38 14.06 5.75
CA MET A 130 6.50 14.60 6.54
C MET A 130 7.19 13.48 7.32
N LYS A 131 8.39 13.76 7.82
CA LYS A 131 9.05 12.86 8.77
C LYS A 131 8.25 12.81 10.08
N GLU A 132 8.27 11.68 10.75
CA GLU A 132 7.58 11.54 12.04
C GLU A 132 8.10 12.53 13.09
N SER A 133 9.40 12.85 13.07
CA SER A 133 9.99 13.87 13.95
C SER A 133 9.32 15.23 13.76
N ASP A 134 9.20 15.67 12.50
CA ASP A 134 8.67 16.98 12.16
C ASP A 134 7.17 17.07 12.50
N PHE A 135 6.41 15.99 12.25
CA PHE A 135 5.02 15.89 12.67
C PHE A 135 4.87 16.08 14.18
N ARG A 136 5.72 15.44 14.98
CA ARG A 136 5.69 15.59 16.45
C ARG A 136 6.03 16.99 16.90
N ASP A 137 6.94 17.65 16.19
CA ASP A 137 7.30 19.04 16.49
C ASP A 137 6.17 20.00 16.14
N TYR A 138 5.45 19.82 15.01
CA TYR A 138 4.25 20.58 14.69
C TYR A 138 3.16 20.40 15.74
N VAL A 139 2.91 19.17 16.15
CA VAL A 139 1.89 18.88 17.16
C VAL A 139 2.27 19.52 18.52
N ARG A 140 3.53 19.38 18.94
CA ARG A 140 4.01 19.94 20.21
C ARG A 140 3.97 21.47 20.20
N ALA A 141 4.36 22.11 19.11
CA ALA A 141 4.34 23.57 18.98
C ALA A 141 2.92 24.15 18.95
N GLY A 142 1.94 23.37 18.50
CA GLY A 142 0.53 23.79 18.44
C GLY A 142 -0.29 23.58 19.71
N MET A 143 0.31 23.00 20.76
CA MET A 143 -0.38 22.67 22.03
C MET A 143 0.36 23.28 23.21
N ASP A 144 -0.28 24.22 23.89
CA ASP A 144 0.26 24.95 25.05
C ASP A 144 0.48 24.04 26.27
N GLY A 145 1.46 23.12 26.17
CA GLY A 145 1.97 22.35 27.33
C GLY A 145 1.26 21.03 27.64
N GLU A 146 0.18 20.67 26.97
CA GLU A 146 -0.41 19.33 27.05
C GLU A 146 0.20 18.42 25.97
N GLU A 147 0.73 17.24 26.37
CA GLU A 147 1.11 16.23 25.38
C GLU A 147 -0.18 15.63 24.77
N PRO A 148 -0.48 15.95 23.50
CA PRO A 148 -1.65 15.37 22.86
C PRO A 148 -1.48 13.87 22.72
N THR A 149 -2.56 13.14 22.86
CA THR A 149 -2.62 11.71 22.56
C THR A 149 -2.57 11.50 21.05
N VAL A 150 -1.39 11.73 20.46
CA VAL A 150 -1.14 11.44 19.05
C VAL A 150 -0.93 9.95 18.92
N PRO A 151 -1.51 9.31 17.90
CA PRO A 151 -1.17 7.93 17.59
C PRO A 151 0.35 7.76 17.48
N ARG A 152 0.88 6.69 18.06
CA ARG A 152 2.31 6.35 18.01
C ARG A 152 2.44 4.94 17.48
N LEU A 153 3.46 4.71 16.65
CA LEU A 153 3.89 3.35 16.36
C LEU A 153 4.50 2.77 17.63
N HIS A 154 3.99 1.64 18.10
CA HIS A 154 4.66 0.87 19.12
C HIS A 154 5.96 0.27 18.56
N LYS A 155 6.87 -0.15 19.44
CA LYS A 155 8.23 -0.55 19.08
C LYS A 155 8.32 -1.56 17.92
N ASP A 156 7.28 -2.40 17.78
CA ASP A 156 7.20 -3.49 16.81
C ASP A 156 6.13 -3.26 15.71
N GLN A 157 5.55 -2.05 15.67
CA GLN A 157 4.58 -1.69 14.63
C GLN A 157 5.28 -0.96 13.50
N THR A 158 5.02 -1.40 12.27
CA THR A 158 5.49 -0.74 11.05
C THR A 158 4.43 0.19 10.45
N PHE A 159 3.16 0.06 10.89
CA PHE A 159 2.05 0.78 10.32
C PHE A 159 0.92 1.05 11.34
N HIS A 160 0.38 2.26 11.30
CA HIS A 160 -0.86 2.63 12.00
C HIS A 160 -1.70 3.56 11.12
N MET A 161 -3.01 3.41 11.17
CA MET A 161 -3.95 4.25 10.43
C MET A 161 -5.12 4.66 11.31
N SER A 162 -5.39 5.97 11.31
CA SER A 162 -6.63 6.56 11.81
C SER A 162 -7.44 7.11 10.64
N ARG A 163 -8.77 7.03 10.70
CA ARG A 163 -9.69 7.52 9.67
C ARG A 163 -10.63 8.56 10.22
N CYS A 164 -10.92 9.57 9.42
CA CYS A 164 -11.92 10.58 9.71
C CYS A 164 -12.68 10.94 8.42
N PRO A 165 -13.96 11.31 8.50
CA PRO A 165 -14.69 11.84 7.36
C PRO A 165 -14.14 13.21 6.98
N ILE A 166 -14.22 13.58 5.69
CA ILE A 166 -13.92 14.93 5.23
C ILE A 166 -15.11 15.82 5.61
N ILE A 167 -14.91 16.69 6.62
CA ILE A 167 -15.90 17.69 7.02
C ILE A 167 -15.91 18.87 6.04
N PRO A 168 -16.98 19.69 5.97
CA PRO A 168 -17.09 20.78 5.00
C PRO A 168 -15.89 21.73 4.98
N GLU A 169 -15.37 22.10 6.13
CA GLU A 169 -14.23 23.02 6.27
C GLU A 169 -12.95 22.44 5.62
N ILE A 170 -12.69 21.17 5.84
CA ILE A 170 -11.59 20.42 5.19
C ILE A 170 -11.86 20.36 3.68
N GLY A 171 -13.10 20.06 3.27
CA GLY A 171 -13.49 19.98 1.87
C GLY A 171 -13.27 21.30 1.09
N GLU A 172 -13.56 22.43 1.71
CA GLU A 172 -13.31 23.76 1.12
C GLU A 172 -11.82 24.01 0.88
N VAL A 173 -10.98 23.73 1.85
CA VAL A 173 -9.53 23.89 1.71
C VAL A 173 -8.96 22.96 0.64
N LEU A 174 -9.41 21.70 0.59
CA LEU A 174 -9.01 20.75 -0.44
C LEU A 174 -9.38 21.24 -1.85
N GLN A 175 -10.61 21.73 -2.05
CA GLN A 175 -11.03 22.29 -3.33
C GLN A 175 -10.19 23.52 -3.75
N GLN A 176 -9.84 24.37 -2.81
CA GLN A 176 -9.00 25.53 -3.06
C GLN A 176 -7.58 25.11 -3.47
N LEU A 177 -6.97 24.15 -2.76
CA LEU A 177 -5.65 23.61 -3.12
C LEU A 177 -5.65 22.96 -4.51
N MET A 178 -6.69 22.21 -4.85
CA MET A 178 -6.83 21.58 -6.16
C MET A 178 -6.97 22.59 -7.30
N ARG A 179 -7.71 23.71 -7.09
CA ARG A 179 -7.92 24.77 -8.10
C ARG A 179 -6.68 25.64 -8.29
N GLN A 180 -6.10 26.12 -7.19
CA GLN A 180 -5.01 27.10 -7.20
C GLN A 180 -3.66 26.52 -7.62
N ALA A 181 -3.52 25.20 -7.65
CA ALA A 181 -2.35 24.56 -8.21
C ALA A 181 -2.06 25.00 -9.68
N ARG A 182 -2.99 25.71 -10.32
CA ARG A 182 -2.90 26.19 -11.71
C ARG A 182 -2.56 27.68 -11.86
N GLU A 183 -2.64 28.50 -10.78
CA GLU A 183 -2.33 29.94 -10.83
C GLU A 183 -0.85 30.21 -10.47
N GLU A 184 -0.21 31.16 -11.17
CA GLU A 184 1.25 31.36 -11.08
C GLU A 184 1.70 32.33 -9.97
N SER A 185 0.93 33.39 -9.72
CA SER A 185 1.34 34.45 -8.81
C SER A 185 1.17 34.09 -7.34
N LEU A 186 2.24 34.20 -6.54
CA LEU A 186 2.27 33.84 -5.11
C LEU A 186 1.82 32.41 -4.77
N ARG A 187 1.76 31.54 -5.78
CA ARG A 187 1.32 30.13 -5.67
C ARG A 187 1.93 29.44 -4.46
N ARG A 188 3.26 29.49 -4.30
CA ARG A 188 3.94 28.80 -3.22
C ARG A 188 3.46 29.24 -1.83
N LEU A 189 3.36 30.55 -1.60
CA LEU A 189 2.89 31.09 -0.32
C LEU A 189 1.43 30.68 -0.04
N TYR A 190 0.59 30.73 -1.08
CA TYR A 190 -0.79 30.30 -0.99
C TYR A 190 -0.88 28.80 -0.64
N MET A 191 -0.17 27.95 -1.35
CA MET A 191 -0.15 26.50 -1.12
C MET A 191 0.36 26.17 0.28
N GLU A 192 1.42 26.86 0.74
CA GLU A 192 1.92 26.69 2.12
C GLU A 192 0.84 27.05 3.15
N SER A 193 0.19 28.22 3.01
CA SER A 193 -0.82 28.67 3.98
C SER A 193 -2.01 27.72 4.05
N ARG A 194 -2.52 27.26 2.88
CA ARG A 194 -3.65 26.33 2.81
C ARG A 194 -3.29 24.92 3.29
N THR A 195 -2.06 24.48 3.04
CA THR A 195 -1.59 23.19 3.56
C THR A 195 -1.50 23.21 5.09
N MET A 196 -1.03 24.31 5.67
CA MET A 196 -1.00 24.47 7.13
C MET A 196 -2.40 24.54 7.74
N GLU A 197 -3.34 25.24 7.09
CA GLU A 197 -4.74 25.26 7.50
C GLU A 197 -5.36 23.85 7.44
N LEU A 198 -5.11 23.12 6.35
CA LEU A 198 -5.58 21.74 6.19
C LEU A 198 -5.04 20.83 7.29
N LEU A 199 -3.75 20.96 7.60
CA LEU A 199 -3.11 20.22 8.71
C LEU A 199 -3.76 20.55 10.04
N LEU A 200 -3.98 21.84 10.33
CA LEU A 200 -4.62 22.31 11.57
C LEU A 200 -6.03 21.73 11.72
N LEU A 201 -6.88 21.85 10.69
CA LEU A 201 -8.26 21.35 10.72
C LEU A 201 -8.29 19.84 10.92
N SER A 202 -7.40 19.10 10.25
CA SER A 202 -7.31 17.66 10.38
C SER A 202 -6.86 17.22 11.78
N LEU A 203 -5.85 17.86 12.34
CA LEU A 203 -5.41 17.58 13.71
C LEU A 203 -6.51 17.91 14.75
N ARG A 204 -7.20 19.04 14.60
CA ARG A 204 -8.33 19.39 15.46
C ARG A 204 -9.43 18.33 15.43
N GLN A 205 -9.80 17.85 14.24
CA GLN A 205 -10.78 16.79 14.09
C GLN A 205 -10.31 15.48 14.72
N LEU A 206 -9.04 15.09 14.47
CA LEU A 206 -8.44 13.89 15.04
C LEU A 206 -8.47 13.90 16.56
N PHE A 207 -8.09 15.02 17.18
CA PHE A 207 -8.09 15.15 18.65
C PHE A 207 -9.49 15.19 19.23
N ALA A 208 -10.42 15.89 18.58
CA ALA A 208 -11.83 15.94 19.03
C ALA A 208 -12.50 14.55 18.97
N SER A 209 -12.10 13.69 18.04
CA SER A 209 -12.62 12.32 17.92
C SER A 209 -11.90 11.28 18.80
N GLY A 210 -11.00 11.71 19.67
CA GLY A 210 -10.23 10.78 20.52
C GLY A 210 -9.23 9.92 19.75
N GLY A 211 -8.76 10.42 18.61
CA GLY A 211 -7.79 9.72 17.75
C GLY A 211 -8.38 9.12 16.47
N GLY A 212 -9.62 9.44 16.13
CA GLY A 212 -10.34 8.91 14.96
C GLY A 212 -10.85 7.48 15.17
N GLU A 213 -11.60 6.96 14.21
CA GLU A 213 -11.89 5.53 14.19
C GLU A 213 -10.58 4.77 13.95
N GLN A 214 -9.99 4.32 15.03
CA GLN A 214 -8.92 3.34 14.94
C GLN A 214 -9.50 2.09 14.26
N THR A 215 -8.88 1.60 13.21
CA THR A 215 -9.03 0.19 12.88
C THR A 215 -8.55 -0.53 14.13
N LYS A 216 -9.48 -0.98 15.00
CA LYS A 216 -9.16 -1.79 16.16
C LYS A 216 -8.56 -3.09 15.62
N SER A 217 -7.25 -3.09 15.42
CA SER A 217 -6.54 -4.36 15.32
C SER A 217 -6.76 -5.05 16.64
N VAL A 218 -7.43 -6.19 16.62
CA VAL A 218 -7.56 -7.08 17.79
C VAL A 218 -6.17 -7.66 18.13
N LEU A 219 -5.20 -7.47 17.23
CA LEU A 219 -3.83 -7.94 17.33
C LEU A 219 -2.96 -6.91 18.09
N ARG A 220 -2.28 -7.36 19.11
CA ARG A 220 -1.21 -6.62 19.80
C ARG A 220 0.11 -6.80 19.03
N GLY A 221 1.14 -5.98 19.28
CA GLY A 221 2.44 -6.06 18.61
C GLY A 221 3.01 -7.48 18.53
N ASP A 222 3.07 -8.19 19.65
CA ASP A 222 3.49 -9.61 19.70
C ASP A 222 2.65 -10.54 18.84
N ASP A 223 1.39 -10.23 18.58
CA ASP A 223 0.51 -11.08 17.77
C ASP A 223 0.85 -10.96 16.28
N LEU A 224 1.35 -9.81 15.82
CA LEU A 224 1.80 -9.62 14.43
C LEU A 224 3.02 -10.47 14.13
N ASP A 225 4.01 -10.48 15.01
CA ASP A 225 5.20 -11.32 14.86
C ASP A 225 4.84 -12.80 14.82
N LYS A 226 3.90 -13.22 15.68
CA LYS A 226 3.38 -14.60 15.70
C LYS A 226 2.63 -14.95 14.41
N ILE A 227 1.87 -14.02 13.84
CA ILE A 227 1.19 -14.20 12.55
C ILE A 227 2.20 -14.29 11.40
N GLN A 228 3.25 -13.47 11.41
CA GLN A 228 4.33 -13.56 10.42
C GLN A 228 5.12 -14.86 10.55
N CYS A 229 5.41 -15.28 11.79
CA CYS A 229 6.03 -16.57 12.08
C CYS A 229 5.16 -17.74 11.58
N ALA A 230 3.85 -17.68 11.82
CA ALA A 230 2.91 -18.69 11.31
C ALA A 230 2.91 -18.77 9.77
N ARG A 231 2.98 -17.62 9.09
CA ARG A 231 3.14 -17.59 7.63
C ARG A 231 4.46 -18.20 7.17
N ALA A 232 5.56 -17.93 7.86
CA ALA A 232 6.87 -18.52 7.55
C ALA A 232 6.84 -20.04 7.71
N VAL A 233 6.25 -20.56 8.77
CA VAL A 233 6.05 -22.00 8.98
C VAL A 233 5.23 -22.62 7.86
N LEU A 234 4.16 -21.98 7.41
CA LEU A 234 3.35 -22.46 6.28
C LEU A 234 4.14 -22.44 4.97
N PHE A 235 5.03 -21.48 4.79
CA PHE A 235 5.88 -21.40 3.59
C PHE A 235 6.93 -22.50 3.57
N GLU A 236 7.58 -22.77 4.70
CA GLU A 236 8.60 -23.80 4.84
C GLU A 236 8.02 -25.22 4.73
N ARG A 237 6.82 -25.44 5.31
CA ARG A 237 6.11 -26.72 5.29
C ARG A 237 4.93 -26.72 4.33
N MET A 238 5.13 -26.15 3.16
CA MET A 238 4.06 -25.92 2.20
C MET A 238 3.47 -27.23 1.63
N ASP A 239 4.27 -28.27 1.51
CA ASP A 239 3.91 -29.62 1.06
C ASP A 239 3.15 -30.40 2.15
N ASP A 240 3.56 -30.27 3.40
CA ASP A 240 2.94 -30.92 4.57
C ASP A 240 2.69 -29.89 5.68
N PRO A 241 1.66 -29.03 5.54
CA PRO A 241 1.41 -27.94 6.47
C PRO A 241 0.82 -28.47 7.78
N PRO A 242 1.18 -27.87 8.93
CA PRO A 242 0.59 -28.21 10.21
C PRO A 242 -0.92 -27.93 10.22
N ALA A 243 -1.65 -28.72 10.98
CA ALA A 243 -3.06 -28.43 11.26
C ALA A 243 -3.21 -27.07 11.97
N LEU A 244 -4.37 -26.43 11.84
CA LEU A 244 -4.59 -25.07 12.37
C LEU A 244 -4.26 -24.94 13.87
N LEU A 245 -4.69 -25.91 14.68
CA LEU A 245 -4.42 -25.94 16.11
C LEU A 245 -2.93 -26.14 16.41
N GLU A 246 -2.25 -26.93 15.61
CA GLU A 246 -0.81 -27.15 15.72
C GLU A 246 -0.05 -25.87 15.35
N LEU A 247 -0.42 -25.22 14.25
CA LEU A 247 0.16 -23.95 13.84
C LEU A 247 -0.02 -22.89 14.93
N ALA A 248 -1.22 -22.80 15.51
CA ALA A 248 -1.49 -21.88 16.61
C ALA A 248 -0.60 -22.14 17.83
N ARG A 249 -0.39 -23.41 18.19
CA ARG A 249 0.53 -23.80 19.29
C ARG A 249 1.99 -23.46 18.97
N LEU A 250 2.44 -23.73 17.75
CA LEU A 250 3.82 -23.46 17.32
C LEU A 250 4.18 -21.96 17.46
N VAL A 251 3.22 -21.07 17.23
CA VAL A 251 3.45 -19.62 17.31
C VAL A 251 2.96 -18.99 18.63
N GLY A 252 2.51 -19.81 19.58
CA GLY A 252 2.05 -19.32 20.89
C GLY A 252 0.79 -18.44 20.82
N MET A 253 -0.18 -18.81 19.96
CA MET A 253 -1.48 -18.17 19.82
C MET A 253 -2.62 -19.15 20.04
N ASN A 254 -3.83 -18.63 20.32
CA ASN A 254 -5.03 -19.45 20.19
C ASN A 254 -5.52 -19.44 18.72
N ASP A 255 -6.30 -20.46 18.35
CA ASP A 255 -6.77 -20.65 16.97
C ASP A 255 -7.72 -19.54 16.49
N TYR A 256 -8.49 -18.94 17.40
CA TYR A 256 -9.38 -17.82 17.10
C TYR A 256 -8.57 -16.56 16.71
N LYS A 257 -7.57 -16.19 17.53
CA LYS A 257 -6.68 -15.07 17.24
C LYS A 257 -5.87 -15.31 15.96
N LEU A 258 -5.40 -16.54 15.73
CA LEU A 258 -4.67 -16.91 14.53
C LEU A 258 -5.54 -16.70 13.28
N LYS A 259 -6.77 -17.23 13.27
CA LYS A 259 -7.74 -17.02 12.15
C LYS A 259 -8.03 -15.55 11.91
N LEU A 260 -8.31 -14.81 12.97
CA LEU A 260 -8.59 -13.39 12.90
C LEU A 260 -7.38 -12.62 12.37
N GLY A 261 -6.19 -12.91 12.90
CA GLY A 261 -4.94 -12.31 12.50
C GLY A 261 -4.60 -12.56 11.03
N PHE A 262 -4.77 -13.77 10.53
CA PHE A 262 -4.58 -14.04 9.11
C PHE A 262 -5.56 -13.27 8.23
N LYS A 263 -6.81 -13.10 8.70
CA LYS A 263 -7.81 -12.33 7.97
C LYS A 263 -7.53 -10.83 8.01
N GLU A 264 -7.04 -10.31 9.15
CA GLU A 264 -6.66 -8.90 9.31
C GLU A 264 -5.36 -8.57 8.56
N VAL A 265 -4.31 -9.40 8.71
CA VAL A 265 -2.98 -9.13 8.16
C VAL A 265 -2.88 -9.46 6.68
N TYR A 266 -3.47 -10.58 6.24
CA TYR A 266 -3.32 -11.08 4.86
C TYR A 266 -4.62 -11.03 4.05
N GLY A 267 -5.72 -10.55 4.61
CA GLY A 267 -7.03 -10.52 3.95
C GLY A 267 -7.60 -11.90 3.63
N ASN A 268 -6.97 -12.98 4.10
CA ASN A 268 -7.28 -14.35 3.74
C ASN A 268 -7.35 -15.27 4.97
N THR A 269 -7.95 -16.44 4.81
CA THR A 269 -7.84 -17.49 5.81
C THR A 269 -6.43 -18.10 5.79
N VAL A 270 -6.04 -18.80 6.88
CA VAL A 270 -4.74 -19.49 6.98
C VAL A 270 -4.49 -20.39 5.77
N PHE A 271 -5.43 -21.27 5.45
CA PHE A 271 -5.30 -22.20 4.32
C PHE A 271 -5.62 -21.55 2.96
N GLY A 272 -6.36 -20.45 2.94
CA GLY A 272 -6.54 -19.62 1.75
C GLY A 272 -5.21 -18.99 1.31
N LEU A 273 -4.47 -18.43 2.26
CA LEU A 273 -3.13 -17.88 1.99
C LEU A 273 -2.15 -18.97 1.56
N LEU A 274 -2.14 -20.12 2.26
CA LEU A 274 -1.31 -21.27 1.86
C LEU A 274 -1.59 -21.69 0.41
N ARG A 275 -2.87 -21.76 0.01
CA ARG A 275 -3.26 -22.08 -1.36
C ARG A 275 -2.71 -21.05 -2.36
N GLU A 276 -2.75 -19.76 -2.03
CA GLU A 276 -2.18 -18.72 -2.87
C GLU A 276 -0.67 -18.85 -3.02
N MET A 277 0.04 -19.10 -1.92
CA MET A 277 1.49 -19.28 -1.91
C MET A 277 1.91 -20.53 -2.72
N ARG A 278 1.17 -21.63 -2.60
CA ARG A 278 1.36 -22.85 -3.41
C ARG A 278 1.25 -22.56 -4.91
N LEU A 279 0.19 -21.87 -5.31
CA LEU A 279 -0.04 -21.53 -6.71
C LEU A 279 1.03 -20.58 -7.27
N GLU A 280 1.52 -19.64 -6.45
CA GLU A 280 2.60 -18.71 -6.81
C GLU A 280 3.92 -19.44 -7.03
N LYS A 281 4.31 -20.33 -6.09
CA LYS A 281 5.51 -21.16 -6.19
C LYS A 281 5.45 -22.09 -7.40
N ALA A 282 4.29 -22.74 -7.62
CA ALA A 282 4.08 -23.59 -8.78
C ALA A 282 4.19 -22.82 -10.10
N ARG A 283 3.61 -21.63 -10.16
CA ARG A 283 3.75 -20.74 -11.32
C ARG A 283 5.21 -20.45 -11.64
N HIS A 284 5.99 -20.06 -10.65
CA HIS A 284 7.42 -19.82 -10.83
C HIS A 284 8.18 -21.06 -11.34
N CYS A 285 7.88 -22.25 -10.80
CA CYS A 285 8.48 -23.50 -11.27
C CYS A 285 8.13 -23.82 -12.74
N LEU A 286 6.89 -23.55 -13.16
CA LEU A 286 6.43 -23.75 -14.53
C LEU A 286 7.03 -22.73 -15.51
N GLU A 287 7.12 -21.45 -15.12
CA GLU A 287 7.72 -20.38 -15.94
C GLU A 287 9.21 -20.62 -16.20
N THR A 288 9.93 -21.15 -15.20
CA THR A 288 11.35 -21.50 -15.33
C THR A 288 11.61 -22.80 -16.07
N GLY A 289 10.56 -23.53 -16.48
CA GLY A 289 10.69 -24.79 -17.22
C GLY A 289 11.31 -25.95 -16.43
N ARG A 290 11.58 -25.77 -15.14
CA ARG A 290 12.27 -26.76 -14.28
C ARG A 290 11.40 -27.98 -13.93
N MET A 291 10.08 -27.86 -14.03
CA MET A 291 9.12 -28.90 -13.65
C MET A 291 8.00 -28.97 -14.66
N ASN A 292 7.47 -30.17 -14.91
CA ASN A 292 6.20 -30.33 -15.61
C ASN A 292 5.02 -30.02 -14.67
N VAL A 293 3.79 -30.01 -15.20
CA VAL A 293 2.57 -29.63 -14.44
C VAL A 293 2.34 -30.52 -13.24
N SER A 294 2.55 -31.83 -13.39
CA SER A 294 2.35 -32.79 -12.31
C SER A 294 3.43 -32.67 -11.23
N GLU A 295 4.67 -32.51 -11.65
CA GLU A 295 5.80 -32.28 -10.73
C GLU A 295 5.62 -30.99 -9.95
N ALA A 296 5.23 -29.88 -10.60
CA ALA A 296 4.96 -28.62 -9.94
C ALA A 296 3.79 -28.72 -8.94
N ALA A 297 2.72 -29.48 -9.28
CA ALA A 297 1.60 -29.70 -8.38
C ALA A 297 2.02 -30.45 -7.12
N TYR A 298 2.78 -31.54 -7.27
CA TYR A 298 3.26 -32.34 -6.12
C TYR A 298 4.27 -31.58 -5.27
N ALA A 299 5.20 -30.85 -5.90
CA ALA A 299 6.22 -30.05 -5.21
C ALA A 299 5.65 -28.95 -4.33
N VAL A 300 4.40 -28.53 -4.55
CA VAL A 300 3.72 -27.53 -3.72
C VAL A 300 2.60 -28.15 -2.86
N GLY A 301 2.55 -29.48 -2.74
CA GLY A 301 1.67 -30.18 -1.82
C GLY A 301 0.23 -30.41 -2.31
N TYR A 302 -0.01 -30.45 -3.63
CA TYR A 302 -1.27 -30.96 -4.17
C TYR A 302 -1.14 -32.47 -4.43
N SER A 303 -2.02 -33.23 -3.83
CA SER A 303 -2.11 -34.69 -4.06
C SER A 303 -2.75 -35.05 -5.41
N ASN A 304 -3.49 -34.13 -6.01
CA ASN A 304 -4.18 -34.33 -7.29
C ASN A 304 -3.87 -33.19 -8.27
N PRO A 305 -3.15 -33.46 -9.38
CA PRO A 305 -2.86 -32.44 -10.41
C PRO A 305 -4.10 -31.84 -11.07
N GLY A 306 -5.25 -32.54 -11.10
CA GLY A 306 -6.51 -32.01 -11.62
C GLY A 306 -7.04 -30.87 -10.74
N HIS A 307 -7.08 -31.07 -9.42
CA HIS A 307 -7.48 -30.01 -8.49
C HIS A 307 -6.51 -28.83 -8.52
N PHE A 308 -5.22 -29.09 -8.70
CA PHE A 308 -4.22 -28.05 -8.92
C PHE A 308 -4.52 -27.23 -10.18
N ALA A 309 -4.80 -27.92 -11.32
CA ALA A 309 -5.06 -27.25 -12.58
C ALA A 309 -6.32 -26.36 -12.55
N GLU A 310 -7.38 -26.81 -11.86
CA GLU A 310 -8.58 -26.02 -11.63
C GLU A 310 -8.30 -24.80 -10.74
N ALA A 311 -7.59 -25.00 -9.62
CA ALA A 311 -7.20 -23.91 -8.73
C ALA A 311 -6.32 -22.88 -9.42
N PHE A 312 -5.37 -23.33 -10.24
CA PHE A 312 -4.46 -22.51 -11.02
C PHE A 312 -5.22 -21.69 -12.06
N ARG A 313 -6.11 -22.33 -12.82
CA ARG A 313 -6.97 -21.63 -13.79
C ARG A 313 -7.87 -20.61 -13.11
N GLY A 314 -8.45 -20.94 -11.95
CA GLY A 314 -9.27 -20.00 -11.17
C GLY A 314 -8.52 -18.75 -10.73
N LYS A 315 -7.21 -18.86 -10.40
CA LYS A 315 -6.38 -17.73 -9.98
C LYS A 315 -5.82 -16.92 -11.16
N TYR A 316 -5.32 -17.60 -12.20
CA TYR A 316 -4.56 -16.95 -13.28
C TYR A 316 -5.29 -16.84 -14.61
N GLY A 317 -6.52 -17.38 -14.72
CA GLY A 317 -7.31 -17.37 -15.96
C GLY A 317 -6.79 -18.30 -17.08
N ILE A 318 -5.61 -18.91 -16.89
CA ILE A 318 -4.95 -19.78 -17.87
C ILE A 318 -4.67 -21.17 -17.27
N ARG A 319 -4.54 -22.19 -18.11
CA ARG A 319 -4.16 -23.53 -17.64
C ARG A 319 -2.65 -23.61 -17.40
N PRO A 320 -2.17 -24.41 -16.42
CA PRO A 320 -0.75 -24.52 -16.09
C PRO A 320 0.16 -24.88 -17.26
N HIS A 321 -0.27 -25.77 -18.16
CA HIS A 321 0.52 -26.20 -19.30
C HIS A 321 0.80 -25.07 -20.32
N THR A 322 0.00 -24.02 -20.33
CA THR A 322 0.20 -22.87 -21.22
C THR A 322 1.49 -22.11 -20.89
N LEU A 323 1.94 -22.16 -19.63
CA LEU A 323 3.22 -21.54 -19.21
C LEU A 323 4.42 -22.33 -19.70
N LEU A 324 4.34 -23.67 -19.70
CA LEU A 324 5.42 -24.52 -20.21
C LEU A 324 5.68 -24.33 -21.72
N ALA A 325 4.63 -24.08 -22.50
CA ALA A 325 4.76 -23.82 -23.93
C ALA A 325 5.50 -22.50 -24.21
N ARG A 326 5.34 -21.48 -23.35
CA ARG A 326 6.02 -20.19 -23.47
C ARG A 326 7.50 -20.27 -23.08
N GLY A 327 7.84 -21.03 -22.04
CA GLY A 327 9.24 -21.22 -21.59
C GLY A 327 10.11 -21.90 -22.63
N ARG A 328 9.59 -22.90 -23.34
CA ARG A 328 10.32 -23.65 -24.38
C ARG A 328 10.55 -22.86 -25.68
N SER A 329 9.74 -21.83 -25.94
CA SER A 329 9.91 -20.98 -27.13
C SER A 329 11.08 -20.00 -27.04
N PHE A 330 11.59 -19.72 -25.83
CA PHE A 330 12.73 -18.84 -25.60
C PHE A 330 14.10 -19.56 -25.72
N GLU A 331 14.15 -20.89 -25.58
CA GLU A 331 15.40 -21.67 -25.70
C GLU A 331 15.72 -22.11 -27.14
N GLN A 332 14.84 -21.91 -28.13
CA GLN A 332 15.01 -22.32 -29.52
C GLN A 332 15.27 -21.17 -30.50
N SER A 333 15.86 -20.06 -30.06
CA SER A 333 16.46 -19.10 -31.01
C SER A 333 17.88 -19.56 -31.37
N PRO A 334 18.16 -19.94 -32.63
CA PRO A 334 19.50 -20.38 -33.04
C PRO A 334 20.50 -19.23 -33.00
N LYS A 335 21.72 -19.55 -32.62
CA LYS A 335 22.90 -18.69 -32.69
C LYS A 335 23.22 -18.25 -34.14
#